data_2b991651345d2bb98f9148d034f99f1d
#
_entry.id   2b991651345d2bb98f9148d034f99f1d
#
_cell.length_a   1.000
_cell.length_b   1.000
_cell.length_c   1.000
_cell.angle_alpha   90.00
_cell.angle_beta   90.00
_cell.angle_gamma   90.00
#
_symmetry.space_group_name_H-M   'P 1'
#
loop_
_entity.id
_entity.type
_entity.pdbx_description
1 polymer ?
#
loop_
_entity_poly.entity_id
_entity_poly.type
_entity_poly.pdbx_seq_one_letter_code
_entity_poly.pdbx_strand_id
1 'polypeptide(L)'
;MGKGWLHPDNIIQDDDIIKLLSPENSYQGGEIRTEKFFGYGSYRVVMKTDYAPGSFAAFFLYEDVEGDNDEIDIEIYNDGSWQIDFVTFTQGEKTNYKSKELSFDPASDFHEYRIDYFPEEISFYVEEEFMVSFDSQLPSSEMRVMINHWWPKWLEVDQKQDTSKIKIKEIDLQEF
;
A
#
# COMPACT_ATOMS: atom_id res chain seq x y z
N MET A 1 -3.20 8.97 -10.32
CA MET A 1 -1.98 9.44 -11.03
C MET A 1 -1.06 10.18 -10.07
N GLY A 2 0.22 9.81 -10.03
CA GLY A 2 1.23 10.41 -9.14
C GLY A 2 1.74 11.77 -9.61
N LYS A 3 2.36 12.53 -8.69
CA LYS A 3 3.11 13.76 -9.00
C LYS A 3 4.42 13.45 -9.73
N GLY A 4 5.02 12.27 -9.46
CA GLY A 4 6.26 11.78 -10.05
C GLY A 4 6.10 10.37 -10.60
N TRP A 5 7.22 9.72 -10.89
CA TRP A 5 7.31 8.40 -11.48
C TRP A 5 7.78 7.40 -10.41
N LEU A 6 7.38 6.16 -10.54
CA LEU A 6 7.97 5.04 -9.82
C LEU A 6 9.23 4.61 -10.59
N HIS A 7 10.39 4.61 -9.93
CA HIS A 7 11.67 4.38 -10.60
C HIS A 7 12.38 3.16 -10.00
N PRO A 8 12.90 2.23 -10.83
CA PRO A 8 13.56 1.02 -10.34
C PRO A 8 14.82 1.30 -9.51
N ASP A 9 15.56 2.38 -9.79
CA ASP A 9 16.75 2.76 -9.02
C ASP A 9 16.41 3.23 -7.58
N ASN A 10 15.13 3.45 -7.28
CA ASN A 10 14.64 3.78 -5.95
C ASN A 10 14.35 2.54 -5.08
N ILE A 11 14.70 1.35 -5.57
CA ILE A 11 14.58 0.10 -4.83
C ILE A 11 15.96 -0.35 -4.40
N ILE A 12 16.17 -0.49 -3.09
CA ILE A 12 17.45 -0.93 -2.51
C ILE A 12 17.18 -2.16 -1.65
N GLN A 13 17.89 -3.25 -1.96
CA GLN A 13 18.02 -4.40 -1.07
C GLN A 13 19.22 -4.18 -0.15
N ASP A 14 18.98 -4.20 1.16
CA ASP A 14 20.00 -4.01 2.20
C ASP A 14 19.83 -5.10 3.25
N ASP A 15 20.65 -6.14 3.19
CA ASP A 15 20.47 -7.38 3.92
C ASP A 15 19.05 -7.96 3.71
N ASP A 16 18.28 -8.14 4.78
CA ASP A 16 16.91 -8.67 4.77
C ASP A 16 15.83 -7.56 4.64
N ILE A 17 16.23 -6.31 4.37
CA ILE A 17 15.32 -5.17 4.26
C ILE A 17 15.27 -4.66 2.83
N ILE A 18 14.07 -4.55 2.27
CA ILE A 18 13.83 -3.81 1.02
C ILE A 18 13.48 -2.37 1.38
N LYS A 19 14.13 -1.40 0.74
CA LYS A 19 13.86 0.03 0.90
C LYS A 19 13.29 0.59 -0.39
N LEU A 20 12.13 1.22 -0.30
CA LEU A 20 11.52 1.99 -1.39
C LEU A 20 11.79 3.47 -1.13
N LEU A 21 12.69 4.04 -1.90
CA LEU A 21 13.15 5.43 -1.72
C LEU A 21 12.25 6.42 -2.46
N SER A 22 12.24 7.63 -1.92
CA SER A 22 11.85 8.83 -2.63
C SER A 22 12.97 9.86 -2.44
N PRO A 23 13.78 10.15 -3.48
CA PRO A 23 14.94 11.03 -3.37
C PRO A 23 14.57 12.45 -2.96
N GLU A 24 15.52 13.18 -2.37
CA GLU A 24 15.35 14.60 -2.04
C GLU A 24 14.97 15.43 -3.28
N ASN A 25 14.20 16.48 -3.07
CA ASN A 25 13.75 17.40 -4.11
C ASN A 25 13.06 16.72 -5.32
N SER A 26 12.47 15.54 -5.09
CA SER A 26 11.81 14.73 -6.13
C SER A 26 10.52 14.12 -5.60
N TYR A 27 9.54 13.95 -6.47
CA TYR A 27 8.34 13.16 -6.22
C TYR A 27 8.40 11.75 -6.83
N GLN A 28 9.60 11.30 -7.19
CA GLN A 28 9.80 9.92 -7.60
C GLN A 28 9.65 9.00 -6.39
N GLY A 29 9.03 7.86 -6.62
CA GLY A 29 8.89 6.81 -5.62
C GLY A 29 9.53 5.51 -6.06
N GLY A 30 9.40 4.48 -5.24
CA GLY A 30 9.77 3.10 -5.54
C GLY A 30 8.58 2.18 -5.42
N GLU A 31 8.56 1.11 -6.20
CA GLU A 31 7.52 0.08 -6.17
C GLU A 31 8.13 -1.28 -6.40
N ILE A 32 7.67 -2.27 -5.62
CA ILE A 32 7.89 -3.69 -5.89
C ILE A 32 6.55 -4.36 -6.17
N ARG A 33 6.57 -5.39 -7.02
CA ARG A 33 5.40 -6.19 -7.36
C ARG A 33 5.77 -7.65 -7.58
N THR A 34 4.82 -8.53 -7.37
CA THR A 34 4.98 -9.95 -7.72
C THR A 34 4.94 -10.14 -9.25
N GLU A 35 5.69 -11.14 -9.75
CA GLU A 35 5.54 -11.56 -11.15
C GLU A 35 4.27 -12.39 -11.35
N LYS A 36 3.93 -13.21 -10.35
CA LYS A 36 2.72 -14.04 -10.31
C LYS A 36 1.51 -13.21 -9.90
N PHE A 37 0.37 -13.52 -10.47
CA PHE A 37 -0.95 -13.11 -9.97
C PHE A 37 -1.39 -14.05 -8.86
N PHE A 38 -2.18 -13.55 -7.94
CA PHE A 38 -2.72 -14.25 -6.78
C PHE A 38 -4.23 -14.07 -6.72
N GLY A 39 -4.93 -15.16 -6.39
CA GLY A 39 -6.37 -15.18 -6.19
C GLY A 39 -6.76 -14.90 -4.75
N TYR A 40 -7.76 -15.65 -4.27
CA TYR A 40 -8.21 -15.56 -2.88
C TYR A 40 -7.14 -16.08 -1.92
N GLY A 41 -6.95 -15.38 -0.79
CA GLY A 41 -5.91 -15.73 0.15
C GLY A 41 -5.71 -14.72 1.26
N SER A 42 -4.61 -14.86 2.00
CA SER A 42 -4.17 -13.93 3.03
C SER A 42 -2.81 -13.37 2.67
N TYR A 43 -2.71 -12.05 2.62
CA TYR A 43 -1.54 -11.31 2.16
C TYR A 43 -1.08 -10.37 3.25
N ARG A 44 0.18 -10.51 3.68
CA ARG A 44 0.73 -9.83 4.84
C ARG A 44 2.06 -9.16 4.50
N VAL A 45 2.27 -7.98 5.03
CA VAL A 45 3.53 -7.26 4.98
C VAL A 45 3.91 -6.75 6.37
N VAL A 46 5.19 -6.80 6.72
CA VAL A 46 5.76 -6.09 7.86
C VAL A 46 6.62 -4.95 7.33
N MET A 47 6.16 -3.73 7.51
CA MET A 47 6.83 -2.55 6.97
C MET A 47 6.84 -1.37 7.96
N LYS A 48 7.79 -0.48 7.74
CA LYS A 48 7.94 0.79 8.45
C LYS A 48 7.89 1.93 7.46
N THR A 49 7.06 2.93 7.74
CA THR A 49 6.96 4.13 6.91
C THR A 49 8.02 5.17 7.29
N ASP A 50 7.93 6.35 6.71
CA ASP A 50 8.78 7.50 7.05
C ASP A 50 7.89 8.76 7.06
N TYR A 51 8.31 9.81 7.73
CA TYR A 51 7.61 11.08 7.66
C TYR A 51 7.89 11.76 6.31
N ALA A 52 6.88 11.84 5.47
CA ALA A 52 6.95 12.37 4.10
C ALA A 52 5.59 12.96 3.67
N PRO A 53 5.19 14.12 4.22
CA PRO A 53 3.88 14.72 3.97
C PRO A 53 3.55 14.86 2.48
N GLY A 54 2.35 14.43 2.11
CA GLY A 54 1.88 14.39 0.72
C GLY A 54 2.19 13.10 -0.03
N SER A 55 2.73 12.08 0.66
CA SER A 55 2.94 10.73 0.14
C SER A 55 2.18 9.66 0.89
N PHE A 56 2.07 8.49 0.26
CA PHE A 56 1.59 7.25 0.85
C PHE A 56 2.67 6.18 0.92
N ALA A 57 2.53 5.29 1.92
CA ALA A 57 2.98 3.92 1.85
C ALA A 57 1.76 3.07 1.51
N ALA A 58 1.74 2.43 0.36
CA ALA A 58 0.65 1.57 -0.05
C ALA A 58 1.06 0.11 -0.12
N PHE A 59 0.21 -0.76 0.43
CA PHE A 59 0.25 -2.21 0.27
C PHE A 59 -1.07 -2.64 -0.35
N PHE A 60 -1.03 -3.24 -1.54
CA PHE A 60 -2.23 -3.43 -2.33
C PHE A 60 -2.16 -4.63 -3.27
N LEU A 61 -3.33 -5.09 -3.69
CA LEU A 61 -3.50 -6.03 -4.78
C LEU A 61 -4.06 -5.28 -5.98
N TYR A 62 -3.51 -5.52 -7.17
CA TYR A 62 -3.88 -4.82 -8.39
C TYR A 62 -3.96 -5.74 -9.60
N GLU A 63 -5.07 -5.67 -10.31
CA GLU A 63 -5.24 -6.32 -11.61
C GLU A 63 -4.56 -5.46 -12.69
N ASP A 64 -3.47 -5.95 -13.25
CA ASP A 64 -2.65 -5.22 -14.23
C ASP A 64 -3.33 -5.21 -15.63
N VAL A 65 -4.56 -4.68 -15.67
CA VAL A 65 -5.38 -4.54 -16.88
C VAL A 65 -5.75 -3.07 -17.07
N GLU A 66 -5.63 -2.57 -18.28
CA GLU A 66 -5.95 -1.16 -18.58
C GLU A 66 -7.47 -0.94 -18.60
N GLY A 67 -7.96 -0.11 -17.71
CA GLY A 67 -9.32 0.44 -17.73
C GLY A 67 -10.22 -0.10 -16.64
N ASP A 68 -10.55 -1.38 -16.66
CA ASP A 68 -11.56 -1.98 -15.77
C ASP A 68 -10.91 -2.86 -14.68
N ASN A 69 -9.87 -2.34 -14.00
CA ASN A 69 -9.09 -3.10 -13.01
C ASN A 69 -9.81 -3.28 -11.67
N ASP A 70 -9.61 -4.44 -11.09
CA ASP A 70 -9.88 -4.71 -9.68
C ASP A 70 -8.67 -4.28 -8.83
N GLU A 71 -8.95 -3.76 -7.60
CA GLU A 71 -7.90 -3.29 -6.69
C GLU A 71 -8.36 -3.39 -5.23
N ILE A 72 -7.43 -3.71 -4.33
CA ILE A 72 -7.66 -3.78 -2.87
C ILE A 72 -6.48 -3.11 -2.18
N ASP A 73 -6.73 -2.02 -1.42
CA ASP A 73 -5.68 -1.16 -0.91
C ASP A 73 -5.67 -1.02 0.60
N ILE A 74 -4.46 -0.97 1.15
CA ILE A 74 -4.12 -0.33 2.41
C ILE A 74 -3.21 0.86 2.08
N GLU A 75 -3.67 2.08 2.34
CA GLU A 75 -2.92 3.31 2.12
C GLU A 75 -2.63 4.01 3.44
N ILE A 76 -1.35 4.18 3.80
CA ILE A 76 -0.90 4.82 5.04
C ILE A 76 -0.39 6.21 4.70
N TYR A 77 -0.97 7.24 5.33
CA TYR A 77 -0.52 8.62 5.17
C TYR A 77 0.82 8.84 5.89
N ASN A 78 1.78 9.39 5.18
CA ASN A 78 3.13 9.66 5.70
C ASN A 78 3.27 11.10 6.26
N ASP A 79 2.19 11.70 6.70
CA ASP A 79 2.13 13.11 7.12
C ASP A 79 2.11 13.31 8.65
N GLY A 80 2.20 12.22 9.41
CA GLY A 80 2.13 12.23 10.86
C GLY A 80 0.72 12.27 11.44
N SER A 81 -0.32 12.18 10.61
CA SER A 81 -1.71 12.05 11.05
C SER A 81 -2.05 10.65 11.57
N TRP A 82 -1.21 9.65 11.26
CA TRP A 82 -1.42 8.22 11.51
C TRP A 82 -2.68 7.68 10.81
N GLN A 83 -3.17 8.40 9.82
CA GLN A 83 -4.32 7.99 9.03
C GLN A 83 -3.97 6.80 8.13
N ILE A 84 -4.91 5.87 8.05
CA ILE A 84 -4.87 4.71 7.17
C ILE A 84 -6.23 4.57 6.45
N ASP A 85 -6.16 4.37 5.14
CA ASP A 85 -7.33 4.16 4.32
C ASP A 85 -7.37 2.71 3.80
N PHE A 86 -8.56 2.13 3.79
CA PHE A 86 -8.89 0.83 3.23
C PHE A 86 -9.85 1.08 2.07
N VAL A 87 -9.47 0.60 0.89
CA VAL A 87 -10.21 0.90 -0.34
C VAL A 87 -10.36 -0.36 -1.19
N THR A 88 -11.46 -0.48 -1.92
CA THR A 88 -11.56 -1.44 -3.01
C THR A 88 -12.10 -0.77 -4.26
N PHE A 89 -11.60 -1.22 -5.40
CA PHE A 89 -12.13 -0.88 -6.72
C PHE A 89 -12.55 -2.16 -7.40
N THR A 90 -13.69 -2.13 -8.07
CA THR A 90 -14.20 -3.23 -8.89
C THR A 90 -14.50 -2.69 -10.28
N GLN A 91 -13.87 -3.26 -11.30
CA GLN A 91 -14.00 -2.82 -12.68
C GLN A 91 -13.71 -1.31 -12.86
N GLY A 92 -12.63 -0.83 -12.21
CA GLY A 92 -12.18 0.58 -12.28
C GLY A 92 -12.96 1.57 -11.41
N GLU A 93 -14.06 1.15 -10.80
CA GLU A 93 -14.90 2.02 -9.95
C GLU A 93 -14.60 1.79 -8.46
N LYS A 94 -14.45 2.88 -7.69
CA LYS A 94 -14.31 2.79 -6.24
C LYS A 94 -15.59 2.27 -5.61
N THR A 95 -15.55 1.07 -5.04
CA THR A 95 -16.74 0.39 -4.50
C THR A 95 -16.83 0.48 -3.00
N ASN A 96 -15.72 0.39 -2.28
CA ASN A 96 -15.72 0.51 -0.83
C ASN A 96 -14.60 1.44 -0.36
N TYR A 97 -14.84 2.09 0.79
CA TYR A 97 -13.88 2.99 1.42
C TYR A 97 -14.10 3.09 2.93
N LYS A 98 -13.02 3.03 3.67
CA LYS A 98 -13.01 3.33 5.10
C LYS A 98 -11.69 3.95 5.51
N SER A 99 -11.75 5.12 6.17
CA SER A 99 -10.60 5.74 6.83
C SER A 99 -10.63 5.46 8.32
N LYS A 100 -9.45 5.25 8.90
CA LYS A 100 -9.21 5.12 10.34
C LYS A 100 -7.94 5.84 10.75
N GLU A 101 -7.75 5.98 12.05
CA GLU A 101 -6.51 6.45 12.67
C GLU A 101 -5.86 5.27 13.41
N LEU A 102 -4.56 5.07 13.20
CA LEU A 102 -3.78 4.06 13.91
C LEU A 102 -3.57 4.51 15.37
N SER A 103 -3.42 3.57 16.29
CA SER A 103 -3.11 3.84 17.69
C SER A 103 -1.60 4.06 17.96
N PHE A 104 -0.79 4.05 16.90
CA PHE A 104 0.67 4.19 16.95
C PHE A 104 1.17 4.98 15.73
N ASP A 105 2.39 5.51 15.85
CA ASP A 105 3.10 6.15 14.73
C ASP A 105 3.69 5.09 13.79
N PRO A 106 3.22 4.95 12.53
CA PRO A 106 3.72 3.95 11.57
C PRO A 106 5.18 4.20 11.15
N ALA A 107 5.73 5.39 11.46
CA ALA A 107 7.13 5.71 11.24
C ALA A 107 8.03 5.38 12.45
N SER A 108 7.49 4.95 13.59
CA SER A 108 8.28 4.65 14.80
C SER A 108 8.98 3.29 14.72
N ASP A 109 8.33 2.25 14.22
CA ASP A 109 8.84 0.88 14.13
C ASP A 109 8.24 0.14 12.93
N PHE A 110 8.61 -1.15 12.76
CA PHE A 110 7.98 -2.07 11.83
C PHE A 110 6.63 -2.53 12.38
N HIS A 111 5.60 -2.44 11.54
CA HIS A 111 4.23 -2.83 11.86
C HIS A 111 3.70 -3.79 10.81
N GLU A 112 2.79 -4.67 11.24
CA GLU A 112 2.14 -5.65 10.39
C GLU A 112 0.86 -5.10 9.78
N TYR A 113 0.68 -5.32 8.47
CA TYR A 113 -0.53 -5.01 7.72
C TYR A 113 -0.96 -6.25 6.94
N ARG A 114 -2.27 -6.59 6.97
CA ARG A 114 -2.79 -7.78 6.32
C ARG A 114 -4.10 -7.52 5.61
N ILE A 115 -4.22 -8.13 4.42
CA ILE A 115 -5.42 -8.21 3.60
C ILE A 115 -5.84 -9.68 3.53
N ASP A 116 -7.02 -10.02 4.04
CA ASP A 116 -7.66 -11.30 3.84
C ASP A 116 -8.70 -11.14 2.71
N TYR A 117 -8.40 -11.68 1.54
CA TYR A 117 -9.19 -11.57 0.33
C TYR A 117 -9.94 -12.89 0.08
N PHE A 118 -11.27 -12.87 0.23
CA PHE A 118 -12.14 -14.02 0.02
C PHE A 118 -13.34 -13.65 -0.85
N PRO A 119 -14.04 -14.64 -1.45
CA PRO A 119 -15.16 -14.36 -2.35
C PRO A 119 -16.31 -13.58 -1.72
N GLU A 120 -16.55 -13.77 -0.43
CA GLU A 120 -17.70 -13.21 0.29
C GLU A 120 -17.33 -12.02 1.17
N GLU A 121 -16.04 -11.82 1.48
CA GLU A 121 -15.58 -10.76 2.36
C GLU A 121 -14.11 -10.43 2.08
N ILE A 122 -13.77 -9.15 2.14
CA ILE A 122 -12.41 -8.65 2.20
C ILE A 122 -12.21 -8.01 3.56
N SER A 123 -11.29 -8.55 4.36
CA SER A 123 -11.01 -8.08 5.72
C SER A 123 -9.60 -7.52 5.84
N PHE A 124 -9.46 -6.45 6.61
CA PHE A 124 -8.19 -5.76 6.83
C PHE A 124 -7.81 -5.80 8.29
N TYR A 125 -6.52 -6.03 8.53
CA TYR A 125 -5.93 -6.13 9.86
C TYR A 125 -4.64 -5.31 9.95
N VAL A 126 -4.38 -4.78 11.16
CA VAL A 126 -3.12 -4.10 11.52
C VAL A 126 -2.70 -4.63 12.88
N GLU A 127 -1.46 -5.10 13.05
CA GLU A 127 -0.97 -5.74 14.29
C GLU A 127 -1.90 -6.88 14.77
N GLU A 128 -2.39 -7.70 13.82
CA GLU A 128 -3.39 -8.75 14.06
C GLU A 128 -4.77 -8.24 14.53
N GLU A 129 -4.95 -6.94 14.78
CA GLU A 129 -6.23 -6.36 15.16
C GLU A 129 -7.11 -6.13 13.92
N PHE A 130 -8.38 -6.56 14.02
CA PHE A 130 -9.37 -6.33 12.97
C PHE A 130 -9.66 -4.84 12.80
N MET A 131 -9.53 -4.34 11.59
CA MET A 131 -9.80 -2.94 11.26
C MET A 131 -11.17 -2.76 10.63
N VAL A 132 -11.44 -3.40 9.52
CA VAL A 132 -12.68 -3.26 8.75
C VAL A 132 -12.85 -4.47 7.83
N SER A 133 -14.08 -4.77 7.44
CA SER A 133 -14.36 -5.66 6.31
C SER A 133 -15.38 -5.05 5.36
N PHE A 134 -15.36 -5.52 4.11
CA PHE A 134 -16.30 -5.22 3.06
C PHE A 134 -16.90 -6.53 2.54
N ASP A 135 -18.23 -6.57 2.31
CA ASP A 135 -18.99 -7.76 1.93
C ASP A 135 -19.87 -7.57 0.68
N SER A 136 -19.71 -6.45 0.00
CA SER A 136 -20.49 -6.11 -1.19
C SER A 136 -19.65 -5.42 -2.25
N GLN A 137 -20.00 -5.64 -3.52
CA GLN A 137 -19.28 -5.08 -4.68
C GLN A 137 -17.77 -5.34 -4.61
N LEU A 138 -17.41 -6.60 -4.34
CA LEU A 138 -16.02 -7.00 -4.13
C LEU A 138 -15.31 -7.27 -5.46
N PRO A 139 -14.00 -6.98 -5.52
CA PRO A 139 -13.11 -7.55 -6.52
C PRO A 139 -13.22 -9.07 -6.60
N SER A 140 -12.95 -9.63 -7.78
CA SER A 140 -12.98 -11.09 -7.98
C SER A 140 -11.83 -11.60 -8.86
N SER A 141 -10.97 -10.73 -9.33
CA SER A 141 -9.86 -11.05 -10.23
C SER A 141 -8.65 -11.58 -9.48
N GLU A 142 -7.81 -12.35 -10.18
CA GLU A 142 -6.43 -12.58 -9.75
C GLU A 142 -5.63 -11.27 -9.91
N MET A 143 -4.84 -10.92 -8.90
CA MET A 143 -4.15 -9.64 -8.81
C MET A 143 -2.67 -9.82 -8.45
N ARG A 144 -1.83 -8.87 -8.82
CA ARG A 144 -0.46 -8.76 -8.32
C ARG A 144 -0.46 -8.16 -6.93
N VAL A 145 0.37 -8.69 -6.05
CA VAL A 145 0.64 -8.06 -4.76
C VAL A 145 1.73 -7.01 -4.96
N MET A 146 1.46 -5.79 -4.52
CA MET A 146 2.29 -4.63 -4.78
C MET A 146 2.51 -3.81 -3.50
N ILE A 147 3.68 -3.19 -3.40
CA ILE A 147 4.00 -2.25 -2.32
C ILE A 147 4.71 -1.06 -2.95
N ASN A 148 4.27 0.15 -2.64
CA ASN A 148 4.92 1.35 -3.14
C ASN A 148 5.05 2.47 -2.11
N HIS A 149 5.98 3.37 -2.41
CA HIS A 149 6.09 4.70 -1.84
C HIS A 149 5.84 5.70 -2.95
N TRP A 150 4.71 6.41 -2.89
CA TRP A 150 4.32 7.27 -4.00
C TRP A 150 3.68 8.59 -3.56
N TRP A 151 3.56 9.54 -4.50
CA TRP A 151 3.11 10.91 -4.29
C TRP A 151 1.87 11.17 -5.15
N PRO A 152 0.65 11.02 -4.61
CA PRO A 152 -0.57 11.28 -5.37
C PRO A 152 -0.75 12.77 -5.66
N LYS A 153 -1.41 13.09 -6.78
CA LYS A 153 -1.66 14.49 -7.18
C LYS A 153 -2.66 15.21 -6.28
N TRP A 154 -3.54 14.49 -5.63
CA TRP A 154 -4.60 15.05 -4.79
C TRP A 154 -4.17 15.37 -3.36
N LEU A 155 -3.04 14.90 -2.88
CA LEU A 155 -2.45 15.34 -1.63
C LEU A 155 -1.60 16.58 -1.84
N GLU A 156 -1.94 17.66 -1.12
CA GLU A 156 -1.14 18.86 -1.16
C GLU A 156 0.18 18.67 -0.42
N VAL A 157 1.24 19.25 -0.93
CA VAL A 157 2.54 19.34 -0.30
C VAL A 157 3.22 20.60 -0.81
N ASP A 158 3.69 21.45 0.10
CA ASP A 158 4.32 22.72 -0.26
C ASP A 158 5.62 22.50 -1.04
N GLN A 159 6.50 21.68 -0.49
CA GLN A 159 7.75 21.29 -1.14
C GLN A 159 8.34 20.05 -0.47
N LYS A 160 8.64 19.03 -1.27
CA LYS A 160 9.47 17.91 -0.80
C LYS A 160 10.93 18.34 -0.79
N GLN A 161 11.60 18.23 0.34
CA GLN A 161 13.00 18.59 0.51
C GLN A 161 13.88 17.36 0.80
N ASP A 162 13.47 16.51 1.73
CA ASP A 162 14.29 15.42 2.22
C ASP A 162 14.06 14.10 1.49
N THR A 163 15.07 13.23 1.52
CA THR A 163 14.92 11.83 1.11
C THR A 163 14.05 11.10 2.14
N SER A 164 13.03 10.40 1.67
CA SER A 164 12.18 9.53 2.49
C SER A 164 12.22 8.09 1.98
N LYS A 165 11.80 7.14 2.82
CA LYS A 165 11.85 5.71 2.48
C LYS A 165 10.83 4.92 3.25
N ILE A 166 10.28 3.90 2.59
CA ILE A 166 9.56 2.81 3.24
C ILE A 166 10.52 1.64 3.35
N LYS A 167 10.51 0.95 4.48
CA LYS A 167 11.31 -0.26 4.71
C LYS A 167 10.38 -1.45 4.86
N ILE A 168 10.67 -2.52 4.15
CA ILE A 168 9.91 -3.76 4.16
C ILE A 168 10.82 -4.85 4.73
N LYS A 169 10.36 -5.51 5.79
CA LYS A 169 11.11 -6.56 6.49
C LYS A 169 10.62 -7.95 6.14
N GLU A 170 9.32 -8.11 5.91
CA GLU A 170 8.70 -9.40 5.65
C GLU A 170 7.52 -9.26 4.71
N ILE A 171 7.37 -10.22 3.81
CA ILE A 171 6.20 -10.36 2.92
C ILE A 171 5.80 -11.83 2.99
N ASP A 172 4.55 -12.12 3.36
CA ASP A 172 3.98 -13.45 3.41
C ASP A 172 2.72 -13.50 2.55
N LEU A 173 2.69 -14.40 1.58
CA LEU A 173 1.65 -14.50 0.56
C LEU A 173 1.09 -15.92 0.56
N GLN A 174 -0.11 -16.09 1.08
CA GLN A 174 -0.80 -17.38 1.20
C GLN A 174 -2.06 -17.38 0.35
N GLU A 175 -2.03 -18.11 -0.76
CA GLU A 175 -3.18 -18.37 -1.63
C GLU A 175 -3.89 -19.65 -1.18
N PHE A 176 -5.23 -19.68 -1.23
CA PHE A 176 -6.07 -20.83 -0.81
C PHE A 176 -6.81 -21.47 -1.97
#